data_58b5de6ea43fb117943cffa14b8adf08
#
_entry.id   58b5de6ea43fb117943cffa14b8adf08
#
_cell.length_a   1.000
_cell.length_b   1.000
_cell.length_c   1.000
_cell.angle_alpha   90.00
_cell.angle_beta   90.00
_cell.angle_gamma   90.00
#
_symmetry.space_group_name_H-M   'P 1'
#
loop_
_entity.id
_entity.type
_entity.pdbx_description
1 polymer ?
#
loop_
_entity_poly.entity_id
_entity_poly.type
_entity_poly.pdbx_seq_one_letter_code
_entity_poly.pdbx_strand_id
1 'polypeptide(L)'
;VTVDREHPRYAHEAVVTVHAVGAVHQGRTTNVSRGGLCADLAEAVPVGIDIEVDVQLIFDEATQSEALRLPGRIVWCTTVDDAFQVGVSFRRLTPELTQYLTIFLRYLQDGTKTSRSKRESTLDKRFG
;
A
#
# COMPACT_ATOMS: atom_id res chain seq x y z
N VAL A 1 24.75 -0.25 18.47
CA VAL A 1 24.76 -1.38 18.60
C VAL A 1 23.73 -2.20 17.98
N THR A 2 23.83 -3.40 18.20
CA THR A 2 22.98 -4.27 17.55
C THR A 2 21.58 -4.19 17.94
N VAL A 3 21.32 -3.56 19.01
CA VAL A 3 19.97 -3.43 19.45
C VAL A 3 19.08 -2.88 18.38
N ASP A 4 19.58 -1.93 17.67
CA ASP A 4 18.76 -1.32 16.67
C ASP A 4 18.36 -2.26 15.62
N ARG A 5 19.18 -3.19 15.34
CA ARG A 5 18.84 -4.06 14.31
C ARG A 5 17.90 -5.06 14.70
N GLU A 6 17.81 -5.33 15.97
CA GLU A 6 16.88 -6.28 16.40
C GLU A 6 15.53 -5.74 16.43
N HIS A 7 15.36 -4.46 16.48
CA HIS A 7 14.05 -3.92 16.43
C HIS A 7 13.54 -4.00 15.05
N PRO A 8 12.26 -4.12 14.88
CA PRO A 8 11.69 -4.17 13.56
C PRO A 8 12.11 -2.91 12.86
N ARG A 9 12.66 -3.05 11.70
CA ARG A 9 12.89 -1.93 10.91
C ARG A 9 11.60 -1.50 10.37
N TYR A 10 11.40 -0.23 10.22
CA TYR A 10 10.18 0.29 9.67
C TYR A 10 10.40 0.57 8.20
N ALA A 11 9.44 0.17 7.40
CA ALA A 11 9.52 0.40 5.97
C ALA A 11 9.23 1.86 5.70
N HIS A 12 9.98 2.48 4.79
CA HIS A 12 9.70 3.86 4.47
C HIS A 12 8.84 4.00 3.22
N GLU A 13 8.58 2.93 2.54
CA GLU A 13 7.63 2.99 1.46
C GLU A 13 7.21 1.59 1.08
N ALA A 14 6.15 1.49 0.30
CA ALA A 14 5.72 0.23 -0.23
C ALA A 14 5.61 0.37 -1.73
N VAL A 15 6.10 -0.63 -2.43
CA VAL A 15 5.96 -0.72 -3.87
C VAL A 15 4.72 -1.54 -4.15
N VAL A 16 3.91 -1.08 -5.08
CA VAL A 16 2.65 -1.70 -5.38
C VAL A 16 2.66 -2.14 -6.84
N THR A 17 2.21 -3.36 -7.10
CA THR A 17 2.01 -3.82 -8.47
C THR A 17 0.54 -4.15 -8.61
N VAL A 18 -0.14 -3.46 -9.49
CA VAL A 18 -1.55 -3.65 -9.73
C VAL A 18 -1.72 -4.56 -10.93
N HIS A 19 -2.33 -5.71 -10.74
CA HIS A 19 -2.57 -6.66 -11.81
C HIS A 19 -4.02 -6.53 -12.25
N ALA A 20 -4.20 -5.89 -13.38
CA ALA A 20 -5.51 -5.75 -13.98
C ALA A 20 -5.59 -6.68 -15.18
N VAL A 21 -6.79 -6.86 -15.70
CA VAL A 21 -6.95 -7.73 -16.85
C VAL A 21 -6.17 -7.14 -18.01
N GLY A 22 -5.20 -7.88 -18.48
CA GLY A 22 -4.43 -7.47 -19.65
C GLY A 22 -3.38 -6.42 -19.38
N ALA A 23 -3.13 -6.04 -18.13
CA ALA A 23 -2.17 -5.00 -17.86
C ALA A 23 -1.61 -5.12 -16.46
N VAL A 24 -0.39 -4.66 -16.30
CA VAL A 24 0.27 -4.66 -15.01
C VAL A 24 0.85 -3.26 -14.83
N HIS A 25 0.56 -2.65 -13.67
CA HIS A 25 1.02 -1.30 -13.40
C HIS A 25 1.82 -1.30 -12.10
N GLN A 26 2.96 -0.66 -12.11
CA GLN A 26 3.76 -0.55 -10.90
C GLN A 26 3.73 0.86 -10.39
N GLY A 27 3.76 0.99 -9.09
CA GLY A 27 3.77 2.30 -8.47
C GLY A 27 4.20 2.22 -7.04
N ARG A 28 3.97 3.30 -6.31
CA ARG A 28 4.37 3.40 -4.93
C ARG A 28 3.23 3.90 -4.10
N THR A 29 3.25 3.52 -2.83
CA THR A 29 2.26 4.03 -1.92
C THR A 29 2.89 4.18 -0.54
N THR A 30 2.43 5.18 0.19
CA THR A 30 2.76 5.30 1.60
C THR A 30 1.49 5.23 2.43
N ASN A 31 0.36 5.03 1.78
CA ASN A 31 -0.92 5.07 2.45
C ASN A 31 -1.64 3.75 2.28
N VAL A 32 -1.50 2.91 3.26
CA VAL A 32 -2.15 1.60 3.26
C VAL A 32 -2.91 1.49 4.57
N SER A 33 -4.14 1.01 4.48
CA SER A 33 -4.95 0.76 5.67
C SER A 33 -5.54 -0.63 5.56
N ARG A 34 -6.33 -1.01 6.53
CA ARG A 34 -6.97 -2.32 6.48
C ARG A 34 -7.98 -2.42 5.37
N GLY A 35 -8.53 -1.30 4.94
CA GLY A 35 -9.57 -1.33 3.93
C GLY A 35 -9.07 -1.10 2.53
N GLY A 36 -7.87 -0.59 2.36
CA GLY A 36 -7.39 -0.32 1.02
C GLY A 36 -6.13 0.49 1.01
N LEU A 37 -5.79 1.00 -0.16
CA LEU A 37 -4.59 1.82 -0.29
C LEU A 37 -4.76 2.84 -1.40
N CYS A 38 -3.89 3.82 -1.41
CA CYS A 38 -3.73 4.75 -2.51
C CYS A 38 -2.37 4.50 -3.13
N ALA A 39 -2.29 4.59 -4.42
CA ALA A 39 -1.01 4.41 -5.10
C ALA A 39 -0.89 5.38 -6.25
N ASP A 40 0.35 5.74 -6.56
CA ASP A 40 0.64 6.58 -7.70
C ASP A 40 1.12 5.68 -8.82
N LEU A 41 0.46 5.77 -9.95
CA LEU A 41 0.79 4.96 -11.11
C LEU A 41 1.11 5.86 -12.29
N ALA A 42 1.83 5.30 -13.25
CA ALA A 42 2.17 6.05 -14.46
C ALA A 42 1.02 6.13 -15.44
N GLU A 43 0.06 5.22 -15.34
CA GLU A 43 -1.03 5.15 -16.28
C GLU A 43 -2.34 5.02 -15.54
N ALA A 44 -3.40 5.47 -16.19
CA ALA A 44 -4.73 5.39 -15.60
C ALA A 44 -5.22 3.94 -15.59
N VAL A 45 -6.07 3.64 -14.62
CA VAL A 45 -6.67 2.32 -14.53
C VAL A 45 -8.19 2.53 -14.43
N PRO A 46 -8.98 1.72 -15.10
CA PRO A 46 -10.44 1.91 -15.05
C PRO A 46 -10.98 1.72 -13.64
N VAL A 47 -11.92 2.58 -13.30
CA VAL A 47 -12.59 2.50 -11.99
C VAL A 47 -13.63 1.40 -12.07
N GLY A 48 -13.78 0.68 -10.97
CA GLY A 48 -14.81 -0.33 -10.85
C GLY A 48 -14.38 -1.73 -11.23
N ILE A 49 -13.13 -1.91 -11.65
CA ILE A 49 -12.69 -3.24 -12.02
C ILE A 49 -12.04 -3.93 -10.83
N ASP A 50 -12.12 -5.24 -10.84
CA ASP A 50 -11.46 -6.06 -9.84
C ASP A 50 -10.02 -6.28 -10.26
N ILE A 51 -9.12 -6.19 -9.30
CA ILE A 51 -7.71 -6.31 -9.55
C ILE A 51 -7.07 -7.11 -8.42
N GLU A 52 -5.80 -7.43 -8.60
CA GLU A 52 -5.00 -7.93 -7.51
C GLU A 52 -3.83 -6.99 -7.32
N VAL A 53 -3.45 -6.79 -6.09
CA VAL A 53 -2.38 -5.87 -5.76
C VAL A 53 -1.30 -6.62 -5.01
N ASP A 54 -0.08 -6.51 -5.48
CA ASP A 54 1.07 -7.01 -4.73
C ASP A 54 1.67 -5.83 -4.00
N VAL A 55 1.81 -5.94 -2.69
CA VAL A 55 2.39 -4.90 -1.86
C VAL A 55 3.70 -5.43 -1.30
N GLN A 56 4.76 -4.70 -1.52
CA GLN A 56 6.07 -5.10 -1.05
C GLN A 56 6.68 -3.96 -0.26
N LEU A 57 7.13 -4.25 0.93
CA LEU A 57 7.70 -3.23 1.81
C LEU A 57 9.16 -3.04 1.51
N ILE A 58 9.59 -1.79 1.48
CA ILE A 58 10.97 -1.44 1.21
C ILE A 58 11.55 -0.86 2.48
N PHE A 59 12.53 -1.55 3.04
CA PHE A 59 13.18 -1.11 4.27
C PHE A 59 14.43 -0.30 3.97
N ASP A 60 15.22 -0.78 3.02
CA ASP A 60 16.36 -0.01 2.55
C ASP A 60 16.76 -0.62 1.22
N GLU A 61 17.88 -0.19 0.69
CA GLU A 61 18.25 -0.62 -0.65
C GLU A 61 18.48 -2.11 -0.75
N ALA A 62 18.86 -2.71 0.35
CA ALA A 62 19.19 -4.13 0.34
C ALA A 62 18.11 -4.99 0.96
N THR A 63 17.11 -4.40 1.59
CA THR A 63 16.14 -5.17 2.36
C THR A 63 14.72 -4.86 1.92
N GLN A 64 14.02 -5.89 1.49
CA GLN A 64 12.64 -5.78 1.05
C GLN A 64 11.89 -6.99 1.58
N SER A 65 10.60 -6.82 1.77
CA SER A 65 9.77 -7.96 2.16
C SER A 65 9.37 -8.73 0.93
N GLU A 66 8.80 -9.90 1.15
CA GLU A 66 8.13 -10.59 0.07
C GLU A 66 6.85 -9.83 -0.25
N ALA A 67 6.36 -10.01 -1.44
CA ALA A 67 5.14 -9.35 -1.84
C ALA A 67 3.93 -10.03 -1.22
N LEU A 68 2.98 -9.24 -0.77
CA LEU A 68 1.72 -9.74 -0.27
C LEU A 68 0.66 -9.43 -1.30
N ARG A 69 0.00 -10.45 -1.82
CA ARG A 69 -1.02 -10.26 -2.86
C ARG A 69 -2.39 -10.17 -2.22
N LEU A 70 -3.10 -9.12 -2.55
CA LEU A 70 -4.41 -8.85 -1.98
C LEU A 70 -5.41 -8.59 -3.09
N PRO A 71 -6.61 -9.14 -2.99
CA PRO A 71 -7.65 -8.83 -3.98
C PRO A 71 -8.26 -7.48 -3.68
N GLY A 72 -8.60 -6.75 -4.71
CA GLY A 72 -9.15 -5.42 -4.52
C GLY A 72 -9.94 -4.95 -5.71
N ARG A 73 -10.42 -3.73 -5.59
CA ARG A 73 -11.16 -3.08 -6.67
C ARG A 73 -10.73 -1.64 -6.74
N ILE A 74 -10.58 -1.13 -7.95
CA ILE A 74 -10.26 0.28 -8.15
C ILE A 74 -11.53 1.08 -7.88
N VAL A 75 -11.48 1.94 -6.88
CA VAL A 75 -12.66 2.71 -6.51
C VAL A 75 -12.59 4.15 -6.97
N TRP A 76 -11.40 4.65 -7.29
CA TRP A 76 -11.27 5.96 -7.92
C TRP A 76 -9.90 6.08 -8.57
N CYS A 77 -9.83 7.00 -9.52
CA CYS A 77 -8.58 7.27 -10.23
C CYS A 77 -8.60 8.74 -10.60
N THR A 78 -7.57 9.46 -10.24
CA THR A 78 -7.53 10.88 -10.51
C THR A 78 -6.12 11.28 -10.94
N THR A 79 -6.03 12.35 -11.71
CA THR A 79 -4.73 12.83 -12.18
C THR A 79 -4.15 13.75 -11.12
N VAL A 80 -2.91 13.52 -10.76
CA VAL A 80 -2.21 14.36 -9.81
C VAL A 80 -0.84 14.63 -10.42
N ASP A 81 -0.59 15.86 -10.76
CA ASP A 81 0.64 16.25 -11.44
C ASP A 81 0.79 15.40 -12.70
N ASP A 82 1.87 14.71 -12.87
CA ASP A 82 2.08 13.91 -14.05
C ASP A 82 1.78 12.46 -13.85
N ALA A 83 1.11 12.12 -12.77
CA ALA A 83 0.84 10.73 -12.46
C ALA A 83 -0.64 10.54 -12.22
N PHE A 84 -1.05 9.29 -12.08
CA PHE A 84 -2.41 8.95 -11.76
C PHE A 84 -2.44 8.35 -10.38
N GLN A 85 -3.27 8.91 -9.51
CA GLN A 85 -3.43 8.37 -8.18
C GLN A 85 -4.69 7.53 -8.15
N VAL A 86 -4.57 6.31 -7.67
CA VAL A 86 -5.71 5.40 -7.63
C VAL A 86 -6.00 5.02 -6.20
N GLY A 87 -7.27 4.79 -5.94
CA GLY A 87 -7.71 4.24 -4.66
C GLY A 87 -8.16 2.82 -4.88
N VAL A 88 -7.67 1.92 -4.04
CA VAL A 88 -8.00 0.51 -4.10
C VAL A 88 -8.67 0.12 -2.82
N SER A 89 -9.82 -0.53 -2.92
CA SER A 89 -10.52 -1.09 -1.78
C SER A 89 -10.25 -2.58 -1.77
N PHE A 90 -9.74 -3.12 -0.67
CA PHE A 90 -9.49 -4.55 -0.59
C PHE A 90 -10.80 -5.29 -0.50
N ARG A 91 -10.85 -6.49 -1.06
CA ARG A 91 -12.07 -7.26 -1.13
C ARG A 91 -11.84 -8.69 -0.71
N ARG A 92 -12.78 -9.20 0.08
CA ARG A 92 -12.79 -10.63 0.39
C ARG A 92 -11.48 -11.15 0.95
N LEU A 93 -10.89 -10.40 1.85
CA LEU A 93 -9.68 -10.85 2.47
C LEU A 93 -9.96 -12.05 3.36
N THR A 94 -9.17 -13.09 3.22
CA THR A 94 -9.28 -14.23 4.10
C THR A 94 -8.70 -13.84 5.45
N PRO A 95 -9.00 -14.58 6.52
CA PRO A 95 -8.38 -14.29 7.80
C PRO A 95 -6.86 -14.31 7.72
N GLU A 96 -6.31 -15.17 6.92
CA GLU A 96 -4.88 -15.26 6.76
C GLU A 96 -4.32 -14.02 6.11
N LEU A 97 -4.97 -13.55 5.04
CA LEU A 97 -4.52 -12.33 4.38
C LEU A 97 -4.67 -11.13 5.28
N THR A 98 -5.75 -11.08 6.06
CA THR A 98 -5.97 -10.00 6.99
C THR A 98 -4.84 -9.96 8.03
N GLN A 99 -4.40 -11.11 8.47
CA GLN A 99 -3.34 -11.19 9.43
C GLN A 99 -2.02 -10.69 8.84
N TYR A 100 -1.70 -11.11 7.63
CA TYR A 100 -0.49 -10.64 6.98
C TYR A 100 -0.56 -9.14 6.73
N LEU A 101 -1.71 -8.64 6.32
CA LEU A 101 -1.87 -7.23 6.09
C LEU A 101 -1.66 -6.44 7.38
N THR A 102 -2.18 -6.95 8.49
CA THR A 102 -2.00 -6.30 9.76
C THR A 102 -0.51 -6.19 10.11
N ILE A 103 0.24 -7.23 9.82
CA ILE A 103 1.67 -7.21 10.07
C ILE A 103 2.35 -6.17 9.18
N PHE A 104 1.98 -6.13 7.91
CA PHE A 104 2.54 -5.13 7.00
C PHE A 104 2.26 -3.73 7.48
N LEU A 105 1.03 -3.47 7.91
CA LEU A 105 0.66 -2.15 8.37
C LEU A 105 1.47 -1.72 9.58
N ARG A 106 1.79 -2.66 10.42
CA ARG A 106 2.56 -2.34 11.59
C ARG A 106 3.93 -1.78 11.23
N TYR A 107 4.58 -2.38 10.24
CA TYR A 107 5.87 -1.88 9.81
C TYR A 107 5.78 -0.50 9.16
N LEU A 108 4.72 -0.25 8.43
CA LEU A 108 4.57 1.05 7.79
C LEU A 108 4.17 2.14 8.78
N GLN A 109 3.20 1.84 9.62
CA GLN A 109 2.68 2.85 10.53
C GLN A 109 3.69 3.29 11.54
N ASP A 110 4.43 2.36 12.09
CA ASP A 110 5.41 2.71 13.10
C ASP A 110 6.50 3.58 12.52
N GLY A 111 6.86 3.34 11.28
CA GLY A 111 7.92 4.11 10.67
C GLY A 111 7.52 5.51 10.29
N THR A 112 6.22 5.76 10.06
CA THR A 112 5.79 7.06 9.60
C THR A 112 5.02 7.84 10.63
N LYS A 113 4.63 7.19 11.72
CA LYS A 113 3.74 7.77 12.70
C LYS A 113 4.18 9.14 13.18
N THR A 114 5.42 9.27 13.51
CA THR A 114 5.91 10.47 14.09
C THR A 114 5.82 11.64 13.15
N SER A 115 6.12 11.43 11.92
CA SER A 115 6.26 12.54 11.01
C SER A 115 5.00 12.83 10.25
N ARG A 116 3.98 12.00 10.35
CA ARG A 116 2.85 12.15 9.48
C ARG A 116 1.52 12.05 10.15
N SER A 117 1.48 12.28 11.43
CA SER A 117 0.25 12.07 12.16
C SER A 117 -0.91 12.86 11.61
N LYS A 118 -0.70 14.08 11.20
CA LYS A 118 -1.81 14.86 10.68
C LYS A 118 -2.31 14.32 9.38
N ARG A 119 -1.40 13.88 8.54
CA ARG A 119 -1.83 13.33 7.30
C ARG A 119 -2.56 12.05 7.49
N GLU A 120 -2.16 11.29 8.47
CA GLU A 120 -2.83 10.05 8.73
C GLU A 120 -4.26 10.26 9.07
N SER A 121 -4.56 11.27 9.85
CA SER A 121 -5.94 11.53 10.19
C SER A 121 -6.78 11.79 8.97
N THR A 122 -6.24 12.56 8.06
CA THR A 122 -6.96 12.88 6.86
C THR A 122 -7.18 11.64 6.00
N LEU A 123 -6.17 10.80 5.95
CA LEU A 123 -6.30 9.60 5.15
C LEU A 123 -7.28 8.65 5.74
N ASP A 124 -7.32 8.55 7.04
CA ASP A 124 -8.28 7.68 7.67
C ASP A 124 -9.69 8.09 7.33
N LYS A 125 -9.95 9.34 7.27
CA LYS A 125 -11.27 9.79 6.89
C LYS A 125 -11.59 9.39 5.48
N ARG A 126 -10.59 9.38 4.63
CA ARG A 126 -10.80 9.03 3.26
C ARG A 126 -11.19 7.57 3.10
N PHE A 127 -10.58 6.73 3.88
CA PHE A 127 -10.87 5.31 3.75
C PHE A 127 -11.89 4.82 4.76
N GLY A 128 -12.02 5.50 5.80
CA GLY A 128 -12.89 5.06 6.84
C GLY A 128 -14.24 5.58 6.68
#